data_1317a24fa848e35e41f24a6eef88510c
#
_entry.id   1317a24fa848e35e41f24a6eef88510c
#
_cell.length_a   1.000
_cell.length_b   1.000
_cell.length_c   1.000
_cell.angle_alpha   90.00
_cell.angle_beta   90.00
_cell.angle_gamma   90.00
#
_symmetry.space_group_name_H-M   'P 1'
#
loop_
_entity.id
_entity.type
_entity.pdbx_description
1 polymer ?
#
loop_
_entity_poly.entity_id
_entity_poly.type
_entity_poly.pdbx_seq_one_letter_code
_entity_poly.pdbx_strand_id
1 'polypeptide(L)'
;VGNAMEESAKISAGTQTQESLSEQGKKWQSPFFFLAIASIVMSVTFAGWLAMLNNFVVEQAAFTGVEIGMLQSLREIPGFLAFTAVFVLLVFTEQVFALISLCLLSIGVAITGFFPTIYGLYATTVLMSIGFHYYETLNTSLSLQWFKKEEAAEKLGRLMSIKSAASLVCYALIWLGFSVFSAGYQMMYLFFGLSGLLLTIWLAFAMPKFPMEHAQHKKIILRKR
;
A
#
# COMPACT_ATOMS: atom_id res chain seq x y z
N VAL A 1 -15.57 -45.75 -35.39
CA VAL A 1 -16.44 -44.62 -34.97
C VAL A 1 -16.28 -44.38 -33.45
N GLY A 2 -16.18 -45.44 -32.58
CA GLY A 2 -16.03 -45.26 -31.14
C GLY A 2 -14.75 -44.56 -30.68
N ASN A 3 -13.58 -44.83 -31.26
CA ASN A 3 -12.31 -44.24 -30.87
C ASN A 3 -12.24 -42.72 -31.15
N ALA A 4 -12.82 -42.26 -32.25
CA ALA A 4 -12.80 -40.81 -32.59
C ALA A 4 -13.70 -39.97 -31.67
N MET A 5 -14.79 -40.55 -31.17
CA MET A 5 -15.64 -39.86 -30.19
C MET A 5 -15.00 -39.78 -28.80
N GLU A 6 -14.27 -40.81 -28.36
CA GLU A 6 -13.56 -40.83 -27.09
C GLU A 6 -12.35 -39.90 -27.08
N GLU A 7 -11.63 -39.79 -28.19
CA GLU A 7 -10.52 -38.84 -28.34
C GLU A 7 -11.00 -37.38 -28.39
N SER A 8 -12.11 -37.11 -29.06
CA SER A 8 -12.76 -35.78 -29.08
C SER A 8 -13.26 -35.37 -27.71
N ALA A 9 -13.80 -36.27 -26.89
CA ALA A 9 -14.23 -36.00 -25.53
C ALA A 9 -13.04 -35.71 -24.59
N LYS A 10 -11.91 -36.40 -24.75
CA LYS A 10 -10.67 -36.15 -23.97
C LYS A 10 -10.04 -34.80 -24.33
N ILE A 11 -10.05 -34.41 -25.58
CA ILE A 11 -9.56 -33.09 -26.03
C ILE A 11 -10.45 -31.99 -25.49
N SER A 12 -11.77 -32.13 -25.56
CA SER A 12 -12.73 -31.18 -25.04
C SER A 12 -12.61 -31.02 -23.51
N ALA A 13 -12.46 -32.11 -22.76
CA ALA A 13 -12.26 -32.07 -21.32
C ALA A 13 -10.92 -31.43 -20.93
N GLY A 14 -9.85 -31.72 -21.68
CA GLY A 14 -8.52 -31.08 -21.48
C GLY A 14 -8.55 -29.58 -21.74
N THR A 15 -9.27 -29.14 -22.78
CA THR A 15 -9.43 -27.72 -23.12
C THR A 15 -10.24 -26.96 -22.05
N GLN A 16 -11.34 -27.54 -21.59
CA GLN A 16 -12.16 -26.97 -20.51
C GLN A 16 -11.38 -26.88 -19.18
N THR A 17 -10.58 -27.89 -18.86
CA THR A 17 -9.73 -27.87 -17.65
C THR A 17 -8.63 -26.81 -17.76
N GLN A 18 -8.00 -26.65 -18.92
CA GLN A 18 -7.01 -25.58 -19.13
C GLN A 18 -7.64 -24.19 -19.12
N GLU A 19 -8.82 -23.98 -19.68
CA GLU A 19 -9.54 -22.72 -19.60
C GLU A 19 -9.95 -22.39 -18.17
N SER A 20 -10.48 -23.36 -17.42
CA SER A 20 -10.83 -23.15 -16.00
C SER A 20 -9.61 -22.86 -15.13
N LEU A 21 -8.47 -23.49 -15.37
CA LEU A 21 -7.21 -23.19 -14.67
C LEU A 21 -6.65 -21.82 -15.07
N SER A 22 -6.80 -21.41 -16.34
CA SER A 22 -6.39 -20.08 -16.80
C SER A 22 -7.29 -18.97 -16.26
N GLU A 23 -8.58 -19.22 -16.10
CA GLU A 23 -9.53 -18.30 -15.46
C GLU A 23 -9.34 -18.22 -13.94
N GLN A 24 -9.01 -19.32 -13.27
CA GLN A 24 -8.66 -19.34 -11.85
C GLN A 24 -7.32 -18.63 -11.60
N GLY A 25 -6.34 -18.78 -12.48
CA GLY A 25 -5.08 -18.04 -12.45
C GLY A 25 -5.28 -16.52 -12.60
N LYS A 26 -6.32 -16.07 -13.31
CA LYS A 26 -6.66 -14.66 -13.49
C LYS A 26 -7.43 -14.02 -12.33
N LYS A 27 -8.09 -14.79 -11.46
CA LYS A 27 -8.92 -14.23 -10.38
C LYS A 27 -8.12 -13.49 -9.30
N TRP A 28 -6.96 -14.00 -8.91
CA TRP A 28 -6.11 -13.34 -7.92
C TRP A 28 -5.31 -12.16 -8.51
N GLN A 29 -5.08 -12.13 -9.83
CA GLN A 29 -4.46 -11.02 -10.56
C GLN A 29 -5.53 -9.98 -10.99
N SER A 30 -6.33 -9.50 -10.04
CA SER A 30 -7.38 -8.52 -10.31
C SER A 30 -7.03 -7.15 -9.72
N PRO A 31 -7.60 -6.05 -10.27
CA PRO A 31 -7.47 -4.72 -9.69
C PRO A 31 -7.88 -4.65 -8.22
N PHE A 32 -8.95 -5.34 -7.84
CA PHE A 32 -9.39 -5.43 -6.45
C PHE A 32 -8.35 -6.08 -5.55
N PHE A 33 -7.74 -7.19 -5.99
CA PHE A 33 -6.71 -7.87 -5.20
C PHE A 33 -5.45 -7.02 -5.04
N PHE A 34 -5.04 -6.31 -6.11
CA PHE A 34 -3.94 -5.34 -6.02
C PHE A 34 -4.22 -4.29 -4.94
N LEU A 35 -5.40 -3.64 -4.98
CA LEU A 35 -5.77 -2.62 -4.00
C LEU A 35 -5.94 -3.19 -2.59
N ALA A 36 -6.40 -4.44 -2.45
CA ALA A 36 -6.52 -5.10 -1.16
C ALA A 36 -5.15 -5.33 -0.51
N ILE A 37 -4.19 -5.90 -1.25
CA ILE A 37 -2.83 -6.11 -0.73
C ILE A 37 -2.13 -4.77 -0.46
N ALA A 38 -2.23 -3.81 -1.38
CA ALA A 38 -1.68 -2.47 -1.19
C ALA A 38 -2.28 -1.77 0.05
N SER A 39 -3.58 -1.96 0.30
CA SER A 39 -4.25 -1.47 1.51
C SER A 39 -3.77 -2.17 2.78
N ILE A 40 -3.48 -3.47 2.74
CA ILE A 40 -2.87 -4.20 3.85
C ILE A 40 -1.47 -3.65 4.15
N VAL A 41 -0.62 -3.49 3.13
CA VAL A 41 0.72 -2.91 3.27
C VAL A 41 0.65 -1.56 3.95
N MET A 42 -0.17 -0.66 3.42
CA MET A 42 -0.35 0.68 3.96
C MET A 42 -0.82 0.64 5.41
N SER A 43 -1.86 -0.17 5.72
CA SER A 43 -2.44 -0.23 7.05
C SER A 43 -1.48 -0.80 8.08
N VAL A 44 -0.81 -1.92 7.78
CA VAL A 44 0.14 -2.57 8.69
C VAL A 44 1.34 -1.65 8.96
N THR A 45 1.88 -1.05 7.91
CA THR A 45 3.07 -0.19 8.03
C THR A 45 2.75 1.10 8.77
N PHE A 46 1.69 1.80 8.37
CA PHE A 46 1.29 3.08 8.98
C PHE A 46 0.73 2.90 10.40
N ALA A 47 -0.17 1.93 10.62
CA ALA A 47 -0.73 1.68 11.94
C ALA A 47 0.34 1.21 12.94
N GLY A 48 1.30 0.38 12.47
CA GLY A 48 2.45 -0.02 13.28
C GLY A 48 3.31 1.16 13.69
N TRP A 49 3.62 2.05 12.75
CA TRP A 49 4.38 3.26 13.05
C TRP A 49 3.64 4.17 14.03
N LEU A 50 2.37 4.47 13.75
CA LEU A 50 1.58 5.41 14.55
C LEU A 50 1.34 4.93 15.99
N ALA A 51 1.07 3.63 16.16
CA ALA A 51 0.78 3.06 17.47
C ALA A 51 1.99 3.12 18.43
N MET A 52 3.21 3.02 17.89
CA MET A 52 4.44 3.04 18.68
C MET A 52 5.04 4.43 18.83
N LEU A 53 4.69 5.38 17.94
CA LEU A 53 5.39 6.65 17.77
C LEU A 53 5.49 7.46 19.09
N ASN A 54 4.37 7.72 19.74
CA ASN A 54 4.35 8.61 20.90
C ASN A 54 5.21 8.08 22.04
N ASN A 55 5.12 6.78 22.34
CA ASN A 55 5.96 6.17 23.36
C ASN A 55 7.43 6.20 22.94
N PHE A 56 7.71 5.88 21.70
CA PHE A 56 9.09 5.87 21.16
C PHE A 56 9.75 7.24 21.25
N VAL A 57 9.09 8.32 20.84
CA VAL A 57 9.68 9.66 20.84
C VAL A 57 9.90 10.19 22.26
N VAL A 58 9.01 9.85 23.21
CA VAL A 58 9.16 10.23 24.61
C VAL A 58 10.26 9.43 25.30
N GLU A 59 10.23 8.10 25.15
CA GLU A 59 11.15 7.20 25.88
C GLU A 59 12.56 7.20 25.31
N GLN A 60 12.72 7.31 23.98
CA GLN A 60 14.01 7.12 23.31
C GLN A 60 14.63 8.43 22.82
N ALA A 61 13.84 9.48 22.60
CA ALA A 61 14.34 10.76 22.08
C ALA A 61 14.05 11.95 23.03
N ALA A 62 13.46 11.69 24.20
CA ALA A 62 13.11 12.69 25.20
C ALA A 62 12.28 13.87 24.66
N PHE A 63 11.36 13.60 23.72
CA PHE A 63 10.50 14.62 23.14
C PHE A 63 9.57 15.22 24.19
N THR A 64 9.44 16.53 24.12
CA THR A 64 8.39 17.28 24.82
C THR A 64 7.16 17.44 23.92
N GLY A 65 6.10 18.05 24.43
CA GLY A 65 4.92 18.36 23.63
C GLY A 65 5.22 19.26 22.42
N VAL A 66 6.26 20.09 22.50
CA VAL A 66 6.68 20.98 21.41
C VAL A 66 7.25 20.17 20.23
N GLU A 67 8.17 19.26 20.49
CA GLU A 67 8.77 18.40 19.45
C GLU A 67 7.72 17.46 18.84
N ILE A 68 6.81 16.92 19.66
CA ILE A 68 5.69 16.08 19.17
C ILE A 68 4.78 16.91 18.26
N GLY A 69 4.42 18.13 18.65
CA GLY A 69 3.61 19.04 17.84
C GLY A 69 4.29 19.37 16.50
N MET A 70 5.59 19.64 16.53
CA MET A 70 6.38 19.88 15.32
C MET A 70 6.43 18.65 14.42
N LEU A 71 6.66 17.46 14.99
CA LEU A 71 6.68 16.20 14.25
C LEU A 71 5.35 15.95 13.54
N GLN A 72 4.23 16.13 14.24
CA GLN A 72 2.90 15.99 13.65
C GLN A 72 2.65 17.03 12.54
N SER A 73 3.08 18.27 12.73
CA SER A 73 2.99 19.31 11.70
C SER A 73 3.80 18.96 10.45
N LEU A 74 5.04 18.47 10.62
CA LEU A 74 5.90 18.03 9.52
C LEU A 74 5.28 16.85 8.77
N ARG A 75 4.59 15.93 9.47
CA ARG A 75 3.89 14.82 8.85
C ARG A 75 2.79 15.28 7.88
N GLU A 76 2.10 16.38 8.17
CA GLU A 76 1.00 16.87 7.33
C GLU A 76 1.46 17.68 6.12
N ILE A 77 2.72 18.16 6.07
CA ILE A 77 3.25 18.91 4.91
C ILE A 77 3.13 18.11 3.60
N PRO A 78 3.54 16.84 3.50
CA PRO A 78 3.35 16.04 2.29
C PRO A 78 1.87 15.86 1.91
N GLY A 79 0.97 15.82 2.90
CA GLY A 79 -0.48 15.80 2.67
C GLY A 79 -0.98 17.06 1.97
N PHE A 80 -0.55 18.22 2.46
CA PHE A 80 -0.84 19.49 1.81
C PHE A 80 -0.27 19.56 0.38
N LEU A 81 0.90 18.95 0.15
CA LEU A 81 1.55 18.91 -1.16
C LEU A 81 1.06 17.76 -2.06
N ALA A 82 0.09 16.96 -1.64
CA ALA A 82 -0.38 15.79 -2.42
C ALA A 82 -0.92 16.15 -3.82
N PHE A 83 -1.36 17.40 -4.04
CA PHE A 83 -1.74 17.90 -5.37
C PHE A 83 -0.58 17.82 -6.38
N THR A 84 0.67 17.83 -5.92
CA THR A 84 1.85 17.70 -6.79
C THR A 84 1.97 16.31 -7.43
N ALA A 85 1.18 15.33 -6.98
CA ALA A 85 1.06 14.01 -7.62
C ALA A 85 0.80 14.11 -9.12
N VAL A 86 0.05 15.14 -9.56
CA VAL A 86 -0.23 15.39 -10.98
C VAL A 86 1.06 15.52 -11.81
N PHE A 87 2.09 16.19 -11.27
CA PHE A 87 3.37 16.34 -11.98
C PHE A 87 4.14 15.01 -12.07
N VAL A 88 4.08 14.19 -11.03
CA VAL A 88 4.73 12.86 -11.02
C VAL A 88 4.02 11.91 -12.01
N LEU A 89 2.71 12.03 -12.14
CA LEU A 89 1.89 11.24 -13.08
C LEU A 89 2.17 11.59 -14.57
N LEU A 90 2.86 12.68 -14.85
CA LEU A 90 3.36 12.95 -16.21
C LEU A 90 4.47 11.97 -16.63
N VAL A 91 5.17 11.41 -15.65
CA VAL A 91 6.32 10.51 -15.87
C VAL A 91 5.95 9.05 -15.59
N PHE A 92 5.24 8.79 -14.51
CA PHE A 92 4.88 7.45 -14.04
C PHE A 92 3.38 7.17 -14.24
N THR A 93 3.03 5.88 -14.38
CA THR A 93 1.63 5.47 -14.29
C THR A 93 1.18 5.45 -12.82
N GLU A 94 -0.12 5.61 -12.56
CA GLU A 94 -0.65 5.63 -11.20
C GLU A 94 -0.32 4.37 -10.41
N GLN A 95 -0.39 3.19 -11.06
CA GLN A 95 -0.04 1.92 -10.43
C GLN A 95 1.44 1.87 -10.01
N VAL A 96 2.35 2.32 -10.86
CA VAL A 96 3.80 2.36 -10.54
C VAL A 96 4.06 3.38 -9.44
N PHE A 97 3.43 4.55 -9.52
CA PHE A 97 3.60 5.58 -8.50
C PHE A 97 3.03 5.14 -7.14
N ALA A 98 1.92 4.39 -7.10
CA ALA A 98 1.40 3.79 -5.88
C ALA A 98 2.39 2.81 -5.24
N LEU A 99 3.07 1.98 -6.04
CA LEU A 99 4.11 1.07 -5.56
C LEU A 99 5.34 1.84 -5.02
N ILE A 100 5.79 2.87 -5.71
CA ILE A 100 6.89 3.75 -5.25
C ILE A 100 6.50 4.39 -3.90
N SER A 101 5.28 4.89 -3.79
CA SER A 101 4.77 5.51 -2.56
C SER A 101 4.74 4.52 -1.39
N LEU A 102 4.29 3.28 -1.62
CA LEU A 102 4.34 2.21 -0.61
C LEU A 102 5.76 1.83 -0.21
N CYS A 103 6.71 1.84 -1.16
CA CYS A 103 8.14 1.63 -0.85
C CYS A 103 8.66 2.76 0.05
N LEU A 104 8.38 4.02 -0.27
CA LEU A 104 8.81 5.18 0.54
C LEU A 104 8.23 5.11 1.96
N LEU A 105 6.94 4.81 2.09
CA LEU A 105 6.28 4.58 3.37
C LEU A 105 7.01 3.49 4.16
N SER A 106 7.21 2.33 3.54
CA SER A 106 7.80 1.16 4.18
C SER A 106 9.26 1.39 4.62
N ILE A 107 10.06 2.04 3.77
CA ILE A 107 11.45 2.40 4.09
C ILE A 107 11.47 3.41 5.24
N GLY A 108 10.65 4.48 5.17
CA GLY A 108 10.57 5.49 6.21
C GLY A 108 10.23 4.90 7.58
N VAL A 109 9.29 3.94 7.62
CA VAL A 109 8.93 3.22 8.84
C VAL A 109 10.07 2.30 9.30
N ALA A 110 10.67 1.51 8.39
CA ALA A 110 11.75 0.58 8.73
C ALA A 110 12.93 1.28 9.42
N ILE A 111 13.28 2.46 8.94
CA ILE A 111 14.44 3.20 9.46
C ILE A 111 14.13 4.08 10.68
N THR A 112 12.84 4.32 11.02
CA THR A 112 12.46 5.21 12.14
C THR A 112 13.15 4.84 13.44
N GLY A 113 13.20 3.55 13.78
CA GLY A 113 13.78 3.06 15.04
C GLY A 113 15.30 3.25 15.17
N PHE A 114 16.00 3.55 14.07
CA PHE A 114 17.46 3.75 14.07
C PHE A 114 17.89 5.20 14.34
N PHE A 115 16.95 6.14 14.30
CA PHE A 115 17.21 7.56 14.42
C PHE A 115 16.45 8.21 15.59
N PRO A 116 16.70 7.81 16.87
CA PRO A 116 16.02 8.35 18.05
C PRO A 116 16.54 9.74 18.39
N THR A 117 16.54 10.65 17.44
CA THR A 117 16.96 12.05 17.58
C THR A 117 15.92 12.97 16.98
N ILE A 118 15.86 14.23 17.39
CA ILE A 118 14.89 15.22 16.91
C ILE A 118 14.90 15.28 15.38
N TYR A 119 16.05 15.57 14.78
CA TYR A 119 16.15 15.71 13.33
C TYR A 119 16.00 14.38 12.57
N GLY A 120 16.48 13.28 13.15
CA GLY A 120 16.32 11.95 12.57
C GLY A 120 14.85 11.55 12.50
N LEU A 121 14.08 11.77 13.57
CA LEU A 121 12.66 11.49 13.62
C LEU A 121 11.86 12.40 12.69
N TYR A 122 12.21 13.67 12.58
CA TYR A 122 11.58 14.58 11.62
C TYR A 122 11.83 14.12 10.19
N ALA A 123 13.06 13.76 9.84
CA ALA A 123 13.40 13.28 8.49
C ALA A 123 12.71 11.96 8.13
N THR A 124 12.72 10.98 9.03
CA THR A 124 12.05 9.68 8.78
C THR A 124 10.53 9.83 8.72
N THR A 125 9.95 10.72 9.53
CA THR A 125 8.53 11.05 9.50
C THR A 125 8.14 11.69 8.16
N VAL A 126 8.89 12.67 7.67
CA VAL A 126 8.63 13.28 6.36
C VAL A 126 8.73 12.26 5.24
N LEU A 127 9.77 11.41 5.26
CA LEU A 127 9.96 10.36 4.24
C LEU A 127 8.77 9.40 4.18
N MET A 128 8.36 8.84 5.34
CA MET A 128 7.22 7.92 5.37
C MET A 128 5.92 8.63 5.02
N SER A 129 5.76 9.90 5.42
CA SER A 129 4.56 10.68 5.16
C SER A 129 4.38 11.02 3.68
N ILE A 130 5.46 11.28 2.94
CA ILE A 130 5.43 11.38 1.47
C ILE A 130 4.81 10.11 0.90
N GLY A 131 5.31 8.94 1.28
CA GLY A 131 4.77 7.67 0.81
C GLY A 131 3.29 7.48 1.17
N PHE A 132 2.92 7.80 2.41
CA PHE A 132 1.55 7.68 2.91
C PHE A 132 0.55 8.54 2.12
N HIS A 133 0.78 9.84 2.02
CA HIS A 133 -0.17 10.77 1.42
C HIS A 133 -0.31 10.59 -0.10
N TYR A 134 0.80 10.35 -0.78
CA TYR A 134 0.74 10.05 -2.21
C TYR A 134 0.02 8.73 -2.48
N TYR A 135 0.29 7.68 -1.68
CA TYR A 135 -0.43 6.43 -1.82
C TYR A 135 -1.94 6.59 -1.58
N GLU A 136 -2.38 7.29 -0.54
CA GLU A 136 -3.81 7.52 -0.27
C GLU A 136 -4.51 8.24 -1.44
N THR A 137 -3.85 9.25 -2.03
CA THR A 137 -4.34 9.94 -3.22
C THR A 137 -4.48 8.98 -4.41
N LEU A 138 -3.46 8.17 -4.66
CA LEU A 138 -3.45 7.20 -5.77
C LEU A 138 -4.41 6.04 -5.54
N ASN A 139 -4.54 5.56 -4.31
CA ASN A 139 -5.50 4.50 -3.97
C ASN A 139 -6.94 4.92 -4.26
N THR A 140 -7.27 6.17 -3.96
CA THR A 140 -8.59 6.75 -4.30
C THR A 140 -8.78 6.83 -5.81
N SER A 141 -7.80 7.38 -6.53
CA SER A 141 -7.84 7.50 -7.99
C SER A 141 -7.96 6.15 -8.69
N LEU A 142 -7.10 5.18 -8.34
CA LEU A 142 -7.14 3.82 -8.89
C LEU A 142 -8.45 3.09 -8.59
N SER A 143 -9.00 3.28 -7.39
CA SER A 143 -10.29 2.68 -7.02
C SER A 143 -11.42 3.20 -7.89
N LEU A 144 -11.45 4.51 -8.15
CA LEU A 144 -12.46 5.14 -9.00
C LEU A 144 -12.31 4.77 -10.49
N GLN A 145 -11.09 4.48 -10.94
CA GLN A 145 -10.83 4.09 -12.33
C GLN A 145 -11.11 2.60 -12.58
N TRP A 146 -10.82 1.73 -11.61
CA TRP A 146 -10.89 0.29 -11.80
C TRP A 146 -12.22 -0.33 -11.38
N PHE A 147 -13.02 0.36 -10.58
CA PHE A 147 -14.30 -0.16 -10.16
C PHE A 147 -15.45 0.47 -10.96
N LYS A 148 -16.33 -0.38 -11.48
CA LYS A 148 -17.57 0.08 -12.09
C LYS A 148 -18.42 0.81 -11.04
N LYS A 149 -19.14 1.85 -11.46
CA LYS A 149 -19.93 2.71 -10.57
C LYS A 149 -20.91 1.93 -9.70
N GLU A 150 -21.51 0.88 -10.26
CA GLU A 150 -22.50 0.02 -9.60
C GLU A 150 -21.88 -0.83 -8.47
N GLU A 151 -20.61 -1.20 -8.58
CA GLU A 151 -19.89 -2.07 -7.65
C GLU A 151 -18.94 -1.29 -6.72
N ALA A 152 -18.70 -0.01 -7.01
CA ALA A 152 -17.67 0.77 -6.33
C ALA A 152 -17.91 0.87 -4.82
N ALA A 153 -19.16 1.13 -4.40
CA ALA A 153 -19.50 1.25 -2.98
C ALA A 153 -19.22 -0.05 -2.21
N GLU A 154 -19.58 -1.20 -2.76
CA GLU A 154 -19.34 -2.50 -2.15
C GLU A 154 -17.84 -2.80 -2.06
N LYS A 155 -17.11 -2.61 -3.16
CA LYS A 155 -15.66 -2.87 -3.22
C LYS A 155 -14.86 -1.94 -2.29
N LEU A 156 -15.22 -0.66 -2.24
CA LEU A 156 -14.61 0.29 -1.30
C LEU A 156 -14.90 -0.10 0.16
N GLY A 157 -16.13 -0.50 0.48
CA GLY A 157 -16.48 -1.01 1.81
C GLY A 157 -15.66 -2.25 2.19
N ARG A 158 -15.47 -3.19 1.26
CA ARG A 158 -14.59 -4.35 1.49
C ARG A 158 -13.13 -3.96 1.71
N LEU A 159 -12.60 -2.99 0.94
CA LEU A 159 -11.23 -2.48 1.16
C LEU A 159 -11.09 -1.81 2.52
N MET A 160 -12.07 -1.03 2.98
CA MET A 160 -12.07 -0.45 4.32
C MET A 160 -12.07 -1.53 5.41
N SER A 161 -12.87 -2.59 5.25
CA SER A 161 -12.90 -3.73 6.18
C SER A 161 -11.54 -4.44 6.23
N ILE A 162 -10.89 -4.64 5.08
CA ILE A 162 -9.54 -5.22 4.99
C ILE A 162 -8.51 -4.33 5.70
N LYS A 163 -8.54 -3.00 5.48
CA LYS A 163 -7.68 -2.04 6.18
C LYS A 163 -7.84 -2.13 7.70
N SER A 164 -9.08 -2.15 8.19
CA SER A 164 -9.38 -2.22 9.62
C SER A 164 -8.92 -3.55 10.23
N ALA A 165 -9.19 -4.68 9.56
CA ALA A 165 -8.73 -5.99 10.01
C ALA A 165 -7.20 -6.08 10.06
N ALA A 166 -6.51 -5.56 9.03
CA ALA A 166 -5.05 -5.50 8.99
C ALA A 166 -4.48 -4.65 10.14
N SER A 167 -5.11 -3.52 10.48
CA SER A 167 -4.72 -2.70 11.63
C SER A 167 -4.91 -3.43 12.97
N LEU A 168 -6.01 -4.18 13.15
CA LEU A 168 -6.21 -4.98 14.35
C LEU A 168 -5.15 -6.07 14.50
N VAL A 169 -4.81 -6.77 13.42
CA VAL A 169 -3.72 -7.74 13.41
C VAL A 169 -2.39 -7.07 13.76
N CYS A 170 -2.13 -5.87 13.21
CA CYS A 170 -0.94 -5.09 13.52
C CYS A 170 -0.85 -4.79 15.02
N TYR A 171 -1.93 -4.32 15.66
CA TYR A 171 -1.94 -4.03 17.10
C TYR A 171 -1.73 -5.29 17.95
N ALA A 172 -2.29 -6.42 17.56
CA ALA A 172 -2.03 -7.70 18.21
C ALA A 172 -0.56 -8.11 18.08
N LEU A 173 0.07 -7.92 16.91
CA LEU A 173 1.49 -8.19 16.69
C LEU A 173 2.39 -7.25 17.52
N ILE A 174 2.01 -5.97 17.68
CA ILE A 174 2.73 -5.03 18.55
C ILE A 174 2.67 -5.52 19.99
N TRP A 175 1.48 -5.89 20.47
CA TRP A 175 1.32 -6.42 21.82
C TRP A 175 2.15 -7.69 22.04
N LEU A 176 2.12 -8.64 21.11
CA LEU A 176 2.95 -9.86 21.17
C LEU A 176 4.43 -9.53 21.17
N GLY A 177 4.86 -8.60 20.29
CA GLY A 177 6.26 -8.18 20.17
C GLY A 177 6.82 -7.66 21.50
N PHE A 178 6.12 -6.72 22.11
CA PHE A 178 6.57 -6.13 23.37
C PHE A 178 6.37 -7.04 24.59
N SER A 179 5.19 -7.70 24.69
CA SER A 179 4.82 -8.43 25.90
C SER A 179 5.40 -9.86 25.98
N VAL A 180 5.53 -10.55 24.84
CA VAL A 180 5.97 -11.94 24.79
C VAL A 180 7.43 -12.06 24.36
N PHE A 181 7.80 -11.33 23.30
CA PHE A 181 9.15 -11.41 22.73
C PHE A 181 10.11 -10.37 23.30
N SER A 182 9.66 -9.45 24.16
CA SER A 182 10.46 -8.35 24.71
C SER A 182 11.22 -7.57 23.62
N ALA A 183 10.60 -7.41 22.46
CA ALA A 183 11.18 -6.73 21.31
C ALA A 183 11.33 -5.23 21.62
N GLY A 184 12.44 -4.62 21.18
CA GLY A 184 12.61 -3.17 21.26
C GLY A 184 11.93 -2.46 20.09
N TYR A 185 11.71 -1.14 20.22
CA TYR A 185 11.12 -0.30 19.17
C TYR A 185 11.81 -0.43 17.82
N GLN A 186 13.14 -0.44 17.81
CA GLN A 186 13.94 -0.58 16.60
C GLN A 186 13.59 -1.85 15.80
N MET A 187 13.48 -2.98 16.49
CA MET A 187 13.09 -4.27 15.87
C MET A 187 11.66 -4.23 15.34
N MET A 188 10.75 -3.63 16.09
CA MET A 188 9.35 -3.53 15.70
C MET A 188 9.17 -2.63 14.47
N TYR A 189 9.79 -1.45 14.42
CA TYR A 189 9.77 -0.59 13.22
C TYR A 189 10.38 -1.29 12.02
N LEU A 190 11.51 -1.96 12.20
CA LEU A 190 12.16 -2.74 11.15
C LEU A 190 11.24 -3.86 10.65
N PHE A 191 10.58 -4.59 11.55
CA PHE A 191 9.65 -5.67 11.20
C PHE A 191 8.48 -5.16 10.34
N PHE A 192 7.79 -4.11 10.77
CA PHE A 192 6.65 -3.56 10.02
C PHE A 192 7.08 -2.92 8.71
N GLY A 193 8.17 -2.19 8.70
CA GLY A 193 8.68 -1.57 7.48
C GLY A 193 9.19 -2.60 6.47
N LEU A 194 9.96 -3.60 6.89
CA LEU A 194 10.44 -4.66 5.98
C LEU A 194 9.30 -5.54 5.47
N SER A 195 8.33 -5.91 6.31
CA SER A 195 7.17 -6.67 5.86
C SER A 195 6.38 -5.90 4.79
N GLY A 196 6.17 -4.60 4.99
CA GLY A 196 5.54 -3.73 3.99
C GLY A 196 6.35 -3.63 2.70
N LEU A 197 7.67 -3.48 2.79
CA LEU A 197 8.56 -3.41 1.64
C LEU A 197 8.55 -4.72 0.84
N LEU A 198 8.67 -5.86 1.49
CA LEU A 198 8.66 -7.18 0.85
C LEU A 198 7.32 -7.45 0.14
N LEU A 199 6.20 -7.13 0.79
CA LEU A 199 4.88 -7.24 0.17
C LEU A 199 4.71 -6.30 -1.02
N THR A 200 5.25 -5.08 -0.94
CA THR A 200 5.21 -4.11 -2.05
C THR A 200 6.05 -4.61 -3.24
N ILE A 201 7.24 -5.14 -2.99
CA ILE A 201 8.10 -5.73 -4.02
C ILE A 201 7.41 -6.94 -4.64
N TRP A 202 6.84 -7.83 -3.83
CA TRP A 202 6.07 -8.96 -4.33
C TRP A 202 4.90 -8.49 -5.20
N LEU A 203 4.15 -7.47 -4.77
CA LEU A 203 3.03 -6.90 -5.52
C LEU A 203 3.47 -6.33 -6.87
N ALA A 204 4.65 -5.70 -6.93
CA ALA A 204 5.21 -5.14 -8.16
C ALA A 204 5.54 -6.21 -9.21
N PHE A 205 6.00 -7.39 -8.79
CA PHE A 205 6.36 -8.48 -9.70
C PHE A 205 5.20 -9.45 -9.97
N ALA A 206 4.31 -9.66 -9.00
CA ALA A 206 3.23 -10.62 -9.09
C ALA A 206 2.02 -10.10 -9.88
N MET A 207 1.84 -8.77 -9.93
CA MET A 207 0.66 -8.16 -10.55
C MET A 207 0.94 -7.64 -11.95
N PRO A 208 0.00 -7.84 -12.90
CA PRO A 208 0.11 -7.26 -14.22
C PRO A 208 -0.11 -5.74 -14.16
N LYS A 209 0.30 -5.05 -15.21
CA LYS A 209 -0.11 -3.66 -15.43
C LYS A 209 -1.56 -3.65 -15.89
N PHE A 210 -2.43 -3.08 -15.07
CA PHE A 210 -3.84 -2.98 -15.43
C PHE A 210 -4.08 -1.83 -16.41
N PRO A 211 -4.92 -2.02 -17.43
CA PRO A 211 -5.29 -0.95 -18.34
C PRO A 211 -6.05 0.14 -17.58
N MET A 212 -5.75 1.39 -17.90
CA MET A 212 -6.52 2.54 -17.46
C MET A 212 -7.56 2.85 -18.53
N GLU A 213 -8.86 2.74 -18.23
CA GLU A 213 -9.96 3.04 -19.17
C GLU A 213 -9.98 4.51 -19.60
N HIS A 214 -9.46 5.39 -18.75
CA HIS A 214 -9.27 6.80 -19.04
C HIS A 214 -7.78 7.14 -18.94
N ALA A 215 -7.00 6.74 -19.94
CA ALA A 215 -5.67 7.30 -20.11
C ALA A 215 -5.84 8.83 -20.24
N GLN A 216 -5.64 9.55 -19.14
CA GLN A 216 -5.56 11.01 -19.21
C GLN A 216 -4.55 11.33 -20.31
N HIS A 217 -5.00 12.01 -21.35
CA HIS A 217 -4.09 12.50 -22.36
C HIS A 217 -3.01 13.30 -21.63
N LYS A 218 -1.75 12.86 -21.73
CA LYS A 218 -0.57 13.46 -21.09
C LYS A 218 -0.29 14.88 -21.63
N LYS A 219 -1.33 15.69 -21.84
CA LYS A 219 -1.25 17.07 -22.31
C LYS A 219 -1.81 17.97 -21.24
N ILE A 220 -0.95 18.81 -20.68
CA ILE A 220 -1.39 19.97 -19.90
C ILE A 220 -2.19 20.86 -20.85
N ILE A 221 -3.51 20.80 -20.75
CA ILE A 221 -4.38 21.74 -21.48
C ILE A 221 -4.39 23.03 -20.68
N LEU A 222 -3.43 23.91 -20.94
CA LEU A 222 -3.51 25.30 -20.53
C LEU A 222 -4.63 25.94 -21.35
N ARG A 223 -5.78 26.14 -20.72
CA ARG A 223 -6.89 26.86 -21.32
C ARG A 223 -6.45 28.31 -21.54
N LYS A 224 -6.09 28.66 -22.78
CA LYS A 224 -5.98 30.07 -23.15
C LYS A 224 -7.35 30.72 -22.99
N ARG A 225 -7.46 31.69 -22.10
CA ARG A 225 -8.56 32.65 -22.07
C ARG A 225 -8.48 33.58 -23.26
#